data_c3cb9b89bbea3b563b80d182ee2f8931
#
_entry.id   c3cb9b89bbea3b563b80d182ee2f8931
#
_cell.length_a   1.000
_cell.length_b   1.000
_cell.length_c   1.000
_cell.angle_alpha   90.00
_cell.angle_beta   90.00
_cell.angle_gamma   90.00
#
_symmetry.space_group_name_H-M   'P 1'
#
loop_
_entity.id
_entity.type
_entity.pdbx_description
1 polymer ?
#
loop_
_entity_poly.entity_id
_entity_poly.type
_entity_poly.pdbx_seq_one_letter_code
_entity_poly.pdbx_strand_id
1 'polypeptide(L)'
;HELGIIGRGDDAKVSTMPGQKLDNDYAMNVVDLCPVGALTSKDFRFSQRVWFLQSVDSICHGCAKGCNIYIDHNKLKYKDDVIYRFRPRRNDEVNGFFMCDDGRLSYKELQENRQEHITHDSNIIEKEKALQECKDLIQKYKNNTTILIDANLYNEEIDVI
;
A
#
# COMPACT_ATOMS: atom_id res chain seq x y z
N HIS A 1 24.05 5.82 14.31
CA HIS A 1 23.15 6.96 14.01
C HIS A 1 23.40 7.41 12.58
N GLU A 2 22.44 7.26 11.69
CA GLU A 2 22.56 7.61 10.26
C GLU A 2 22.23 9.08 10.00
N LEU A 3 21.35 9.68 10.81
CA LEU A 3 21.01 11.09 10.77
C LEU A 3 21.51 11.82 12.02
N GLY A 4 21.95 13.03 11.84
CA GLY A 4 22.36 13.92 12.90
C GLY A 4 22.15 15.38 12.54
N ILE A 5 22.40 16.27 13.50
CA ILE A 5 22.44 17.70 13.28
C ILE A 5 23.90 18.10 13.10
N ILE A 6 24.21 18.71 11.96
CA ILE A 6 25.54 19.29 11.70
C ILE A 6 25.43 20.80 11.65
N GLY A 7 26.52 21.47 11.99
CA GLY A 7 26.55 22.94 12.15
C GLY A 7 26.09 23.41 13.53
N ARG A 8 26.00 24.71 13.68
CA ARG A 8 25.61 25.35 14.95
C ARG A 8 24.88 26.67 14.67
N GLY A 9 23.91 27.00 15.52
CA GLY A 9 23.11 28.22 15.34
C GLY A 9 22.32 28.19 14.01
N ASP A 10 22.38 29.24 13.25
CA ASP A 10 21.64 29.41 12.01
C ASP A 10 22.10 28.45 10.87
N ASP A 11 23.31 27.91 10.99
CA ASP A 11 23.86 26.92 10.06
C ASP A 11 23.51 25.47 10.42
N ALA A 12 22.75 25.26 11.50
CA ALA A 12 22.35 23.90 11.91
C ALA A 12 21.40 23.26 10.90
N LYS A 13 21.75 22.07 10.43
CA LYS A 13 20.92 21.30 9.46
C LYS A 13 20.95 19.81 9.78
N VAL A 14 19.84 19.16 9.49
CA VAL A 14 19.74 17.69 9.53
C VAL A 14 20.47 17.13 8.32
N SER A 15 21.39 16.20 8.55
CA SER A 15 22.17 15.57 7.49
C SER A 15 22.59 14.16 7.89
N THR A 16 22.95 13.36 6.90
CA THR A 16 23.66 12.10 7.15
C THR A 16 25.12 12.37 7.46
N MET A 17 25.76 11.45 8.19
CA MET A 17 27.21 11.51 8.39
C MET A 17 27.95 11.42 7.06
N PRO A 18 29.13 12.08 6.91
CA PRO A 18 29.91 12.02 5.69
C PRO A 18 30.19 10.57 5.25
N GLY A 19 29.84 10.25 4.02
CA GLY A 19 30.01 8.91 3.43
C GLY A 19 28.93 7.89 3.84
N GLN A 20 27.96 8.26 4.67
CA GLN A 20 26.84 7.39 5.04
C GLN A 20 25.56 7.77 4.30
N LYS A 21 24.72 6.79 4.07
CA LYS A 21 23.36 6.96 3.55
C LYS A 21 22.36 6.68 4.64
N LEU A 22 21.18 7.23 4.53
CA LEU A 22 20.02 6.81 5.28
C LEU A 22 19.42 5.60 4.53
N ASP A 23 19.76 4.40 4.98
CA ASP A 23 19.50 3.14 4.24
C ASP A 23 19.20 1.99 5.19
N ASN A 24 18.21 2.19 6.06
CA ASN A 24 17.66 1.14 6.90
C ASN A 24 16.21 0.88 6.54
N ASP A 25 15.69 -0.29 6.91
CA ASP A 25 14.34 -0.77 6.57
C ASP A 25 13.19 0.13 7.05
N TYR A 26 13.47 1.17 7.81
CA TYR A 26 12.52 2.12 8.37
C TYR A 26 12.87 3.59 8.06
N ALA A 27 13.78 3.81 7.13
CA ALA A 27 14.33 5.13 6.81
C ALA A 27 13.25 6.13 6.41
N MET A 28 12.23 5.69 5.69
CA MET A 28 11.17 6.59 5.20
C MET A 28 10.22 7.09 6.29
N ASN A 29 10.24 6.53 7.51
CA ASN A 29 9.44 7.09 8.60
C ASN A 29 9.91 8.50 9.01
N VAL A 30 11.16 8.84 8.74
CA VAL A 30 11.69 10.20 8.96
C VAL A 30 10.95 11.24 8.11
N VAL A 31 10.48 10.84 6.92
CA VAL A 31 9.68 11.70 6.03
C VAL A 31 8.31 12.03 6.65
N ASP A 32 7.68 11.05 7.31
CA ASP A 32 6.39 11.25 7.97
C ASP A 32 6.51 12.14 9.22
N LEU A 33 7.67 12.08 9.88
CA LEU A 33 7.95 12.87 11.09
C LEU A 33 8.31 14.33 10.78
N CYS A 34 8.74 14.65 9.56
CA CYS A 34 9.16 15.98 9.17
C CYS A 34 7.97 16.90 8.85
N PRO A 35 7.53 17.81 9.75
CA PRO A 35 6.31 18.57 9.55
C PRO A 35 6.44 19.67 8.49
N VAL A 36 7.67 20.06 8.16
CA VAL A 36 7.95 21.18 7.25
C VAL A 36 8.26 20.76 5.82
N GLY A 37 8.22 19.43 5.53
CA GLY A 37 8.50 18.91 4.19
C GLY A 37 9.95 19.09 3.73
N ALA A 38 10.90 19.26 4.65
CA ALA A 38 12.33 19.31 4.34
C ALA A 38 12.86 17.94 3.95
N LEU A 39 12.35 16.88 4.57
CA LEU A 39 12.62 15.49 4.21
C LEU A 39 11.44 14.97 3.40
N THR A 40 11.72 14.43 2.22
CA THR A 40 10.69 13.98 1.29
C THR A 40 11.05 12.62 0.69
N SER A 41 10.03 11.80 0.42
CA SER A 41 10.21 10.56 -0.33
C SER A 41 10.55 10.86 -1.78
N LYS A 42 11.55 10.19 -2.33
CA LYS A 42 11.90 10.29 -3.76
C LYS A 42 10.75 9.76 -4.64
N ASP A 43 10.07 8.72 -4.19
CA ASP A 43 9.01 8.05 -4.93
C ASP A 43 7.74 8.89 -5.05
N PHE A 44 7.42 9.64 -4.00
CA PHE A 44 6.22 10.48 -3.98
C PHE A 44 6.50 11.93 -4.43
N ARG A 45 7.74 12.42 -4.27
CA ARG A 45 8.10 13.80 -4.61
C ARG A 45 7.79 14.12 -6.07
N PHE A 46 7.02 15.17 -6.30
CA PHE A 46 6.56 15.63 -7.62
C PHE A 46 5.59 14.71 -8.37
N SER A 47 5.18 13.57 -7.80
CA SER A 47 4.22 12.68 -8.46
C SER A 47 2.80 13.25 -8.39
N GLN A 48 2.37 13.73 -7.21
CA GLN A 48 1.04 14.32 -7.04
C GLN A 48 1.00 15.35 -5.91
N ARG A 49 0.06 16.29 -5.98
CA ARG A 49 -0.22 17.24 -4.90
C ARG A 49 -1.15 16.62 -3.86
N VAL A 50 -0.84 16.81 -2.58
CA VAL A 50 -1.56 16.17 -1.46
C VAL A 50 -3.05 16.51 -1.45
N TRP A 51 -3.44 17.72 -1.84
CA TRP A 51 -4.86 18.13 -1.86
C TRP A 51 -5.69 17.47 -2.96
N PHE A 52 -5.08 16.82 -3.93
CA PHE A 52 -5.75 15.99 -4.93
C PHE A 52 -5.92 14.54 -4.49
N LEU A 53 -5.27 14.14 -3.39
CA LEU A 53 -5.35 12.81 -2.85
C LEU A 53 -6.55 12.64 -1.91
N GLN A 54 -7.02 11.42 -1.85
CA GLN A 54 -7.93 10.88 -0.86
C GLN A 54 -7.23 9.72 -0.16
N SER A 55 -7.42 9.61 1.14
CA SER A 55 -6.85 8.53 1.93
C SER A 55 -7.94 7.54 2.33
N VAL A 56 -7.66 6.26 2.20
CA VAL A 56 -8.52 5.16 2.67
C VAL A 56 -7.76 4.33 3.68
N ASP A 57 -8.44 3.92 4.74
CA ASP A 57 -7.91 3.04 5.77
C ASP A 57 -7.71 1.63 5.21
N SER A 58 -6.58 1.01 5.54
CA SER A 58 -6.26 -0.35 5.13
C SER A 58 -5.25 -1.00 6.06
N ILE A 59 -4.90 -2.24 5.73
CA ILE A 59 -3.87 -3.03 6.40
C ILE A 59 -2.81 -3.40 5.36
N CYS A 60 -1.54 -3.32 5.76
CA CYS A 60 -0.43 -3.73 4.91
C CYS A 60 -0.41 -5.26 4.79
N HIS A 61 -0.33 -5.76 3.57
CA HIS A 61 -0.28 -7.20 3.25
C HIS A 61 1.14 -7.76 3.14
N GLY A 62 2.18 -6.94 3.31
CA GLY A 62 3.57 -7.34 3.06
C GLY A 62 4.13 -8.41 4.03
N CYS A 63 3.57 -8.53 5.23
CA CYS A 63 3.97 -9.55 6.21
C CYS A 63 2.90 -9.77 7.28
N ALA A 64 3.06 -10.83 8.07
CA ALA A 64 2.13 -11.22 9.14
C ALA A 64 1.91 -10.17 10.25
N LYS A 65 2.70 -9.09 10.30
CA LYS A 65 2.50 -8.01 11.26
C LYS A 65 1.20 -7.24 11.01
N GLY A 66 0.76 -7.11 9.75
CA GLY A 66 -0.48 -6.45 9.39
C GLY A 66 -0.52 -4.97 9.83
N CYS A 67 0.52 -4.20 9.52
CA CYS A 67 0.58 -2.77 9.89
C CYS A 67 -0.63 -2.02 9.36
N ASN A 68 -1.24 -1.19 10.20
CA ASN A 68 -2.32 -0.30 9.81
C ASN A 68 -1.76 0.83 8.94
N ILE A 69 -2.39 1.06 7.80
CA ILE A 69 -1.93 2.03 6.81
C ILE A 69 -3.05 2.93 6.28
N TYR A 70 -2.66 4.04 5.70
CA TYR A 70 -3.45 4.81 4.77
C TYR A 70 -2.99 4.53 3.34
N ILE A 71 -3.93 4.27 2.45
CA ILE A 71 -3.72 4.24 1.00
C ILE A 71 -4.08 5.61 0.46
N ASP A 72 -3.09 6.32 -0.07
CA ASP A 72 -3.31 7.61 -0.73
C ASP A 72 -3.48 7.38 -2.24
N HIS A 73 -4.67 7.69 -2.75
CA HIS A 73 -5.04 7.59 -4.15
C HIS A 73 -5.70 8.87 -4.65
N ASN A 74 -5.93 9.02 -5.95
CA ASN A 74 -6.60 10.20 -6.47
C ASN A 74 -8.05 10.30 -6.01
N LYS A 75 -8.51 11.55 -5.83
CA LYS A 75 -9.93 11.83 -5.67
C LYS A 75 -10.69 11.39 -6.94
N LEU A 76 -11.93 10.95 -6.77
CA LEU A 76 -12.81 10.48 -7.85
C LEU A 76 -12.87 11.39 -9.08
N LYS A 77 -12.62 12.69 -8.89
CA LYS A 77 -12.59 13.70 -9.97
C LYS A 77 -11.45 13.46 -10.98
N TYR A 78 -10.34 12.84 -10.55
CA TYR A 78 -9.11 12.70 -11.34
C TYR A 78 -8.88 11.27 -11.86
N LYS A 79 -9.75 10.34 -11.55
CA LYS A 79 -9.93 8.96 -12.03
C LYS A 79 -8.75 8.37 -12.82
N ASP A 80 -7.61 8.21 -12.18
CA ASP A 80 -6.51 7.45 -12.75
C ASP A 80 -6.31 6.08 -12.07
N ASP A 81 -7.12 5.80 -11.02
CA ASP A 81 -7.06 4.59 -10.19
C ASP A 81 -5.65 4.21 -9.70
N VAL A 82 -4.78 5.22 -9.61
CA VAL A 82 -3.39 5.05 -9.20
C VAL A 82 -3.25 5.24 -7.70
N ILE A 83 -2.55 4.30 -7.07
CA ILE A 83 -2.09 4.43 -5.70
C ILE A 83 -0.77 5.20 -5.73
N TYR A 84 -0.71 6.32 -5.02
CA TYR A 84 0.45 7.19 -4.99
C TYR A 84 1.43 6.86 -3.88
N ARG A 85 0.92 6.40 -2.73
CA ARG A 85 1.76 5.96 -1.61
C ARG A 85 0.96 5.25 -0.54
N PHE A 86 1.67 4.47 0.29
CA PHE A 86 1.21 4.01 1.59
C PHE A 86 1.84 4.86 2.69
N ARG A 87 1.07 5.14 3.75
CA ARG A 87 1.55 5.81 4.96
C ARG A 87 1.11 5.04 6.20
N PRO A 88 1.90 5.03 7.28
CA PRO A 88 1.48 4.39 8.52
C PRO A 88 0.26 5.10 9.10
N ARG A 89 -0.72 4.32 9.53
CA ARG A 89 -1.83 4.74 10.36
C ARG A 89 -1.56 4.28 11.79
N ARG A 90 -1.70 5.19 12.73
CA ARG A 90 -1.41 4.88 14.13
C ARG A 90 -2.28 3.73 14.64
N ASN A 91 -1.62 2.70 15.17
CA ASN A 91 -2.23 1.65 15.97
C ASN A 91 -1.20 1.19 17.01
N ASP A 92 -1.42 1.59 18.28
CA ASP A 92 -0.44 1.35 19.36
C ASP A 92 -0.26 -0.14 19.68
N GLU A 93 -1.24 -0.99 19.33
CA GLU A 93 -1.18 -2.44 19.56
C GLU A 93 -0.41 -3.19 18.46
N VAL A 94 -0.30 -2.62 17.25
CA VAL A 94 0.30 -3.30 16.09
C VAL A 94 1.60 -2.64 15.64
N ASN A 95 1.53 -1.42 15.15
CA ASN A 95 2.65 -0.76 14.48
C ASN A 95 3.03 0.61 15.06
N GLY A 96 2.35 1.09 16.11
CA GLY A 96 2.56 2.43 16.61
C GLY A 96 2.37 3.48 15.50
N PHE A 97 3.44 4.22 15.22
CA PHE A 97 3.47 5.25 14.17
C PHE A 97 4.31 4.84 12.94
N PHE A 98 4.81 3.61 12.89
CA PHE A 98 5.84 3.19 11.97
C PHE A 98 5.36 2.12 11.01
N MET A 99 5.99 2.05 9.85
CA MET A 99 5.95 0.91 8.95
C MET A 99 7.30 0.75 8.25
N CYS A 100 7.61 -0.47 7.79
CA CYS A 100 8.84 -0.71 7.04
C CYS A 100 8.77 -0.12 5.63
N ASP A 101 9.93 0.11 5.05
CA ASP A 101 10.03 0.71 3.73
C ASP A 101 9.56 -0.25 2.63
N ASP A 102 9.79 -1.56 2.78
CA ASP A 102 9.26 -2.60 1.87
C ASP A 102 7.74 -2.56 1.81
N GLY A 103 7.06 -2.60 2.98
CA GLY A 103 5.61 -2.49 3.04
C GLY A 103 5.09 -1.17 2.48
N ARG A 104 5.84 -0.08 2.70
CA ARG A 104 5.51 1.24 2.18
C ARG A 104 5.55 1.32 0.66
N LEU A 105 6.47 0.59 0.02
CA LEU A 105 6.66 0.62 -1.42
C LEU A 105 5.93 -0.50 -2.17
N SER A 106 5.33 -1.46 -1.47
CA SER A 106 4.64 -2.61 -2.05
C SER A 106 3.47 -2.23 -2.98
N TYR A 107 2.91 -1.02 -2.85
CA TYR A 107 1.88 -0.53 -3.76
C TYR A 107 2.35 -0.49 -5.23
N LYS A 108 3.65 -0.42 -5.49
CA LYS A 108 4.20 -0.43 -6.86
C LYS A 108 3.95 -1.78 -7.53
N GLU A 109 4.20 -2.87 -6.80
CA GLU A 109 3.96 -4.23 -7.29
C GLU A 109 2.47 -4.48 -7.55
N LEU A 110 1.58 -3.91 -6.71
CA LEU A 110 0.13 -4.02 -6.86
C LEU A 110 -0.41 -3.33 -8.13
N GLN A 111 0.35 -2.41 -8.68
CA GLN A 111 -0.02 -1.68 -9.90
C GLN A 111 0.58 -2.29 -11.16
N GLU A 112 1.58 -3.18 -11.01
CA GLU A 112 2.20 -3.87 -12.13
C GLU A 112 1.34 -5.07 -12.56
N ASN A 113 1.19 -5.25 -13.86
CA ASN A 113 0.46 -6.38 -14.46
C ASN A 113 -0.96 -6.59 -13.91
N ARG A 114 -1.63 -5.53 -13.50
CA ARG A 114 -2.98 -5.60 -12.95
C ARG A 114 -3.96 -6.06 -14.01
N GLN A 115 -4.74 -7.09 -13.70
CA GLN A 115 -5.81 -7.55 -14.58
C GLN A 115 -7.00 -6.59 -14.48
N GLU A 116 -7.27 -5.87 -15.55
CA GLU A 116 -8.34 -4.86 -15.60
C GLU A 116 -9.70 -5.45 -15.98
N HIS A 117 -9.72 -6.63 -16.59
CA HIS A 117 -10.94 -7.23 -17.12
C HIS A 117 -11.11 -8.67 -16.65
N ILE A 118 -12.35 -9.08 -16.46
CA ILE A 118 -12.70 -10.47 -16.23
C ILE A 118 -12.70 -11.18 -17.59
N THR A 119 -12.01 -12.32 -17.67
CA THR A 119 -11.91 -13.09 -18.91
C THR A 119 -12.37 -14.53 -18.69
N HIS A 120 -13.07 -15.08 -19.68
CA HIS A 120 -13.42 -16.48 -19.82
C HIS A 120 -13.06 -16.95 -21.24
N ASP A 121 -12.25 -18.00 -21.35
CA ASP A 121 -11.73 -18.51 -22.64
C ASP A 121 -11.13 -17.39 -23.52
N SER A 122 -10.32 -16.52 -22.92
CA SER A 122 -9.67 -15.36 -23.56
C SER A 122 -10.64 -14.24 -24.02
N ASN A 123 -11.93 -14.34 -23.77
CA ASN A 123 -12.90 -13.30 -24.04
C ASN A 123 -13.20 -12.48 -22.78
N ILE A 124 -13.30 -11.16 -22.94
CA ILE A 124 -13.73 -10.27 -21.85
C ILE A 124 -15.23 -10.48 -21.62
N ILE A 125 -15.60 -10.70 -20.36
CA ILE A 125 -17.01 -10.87 -19.95
C ILE A 125 -17.38 -9.86 -18.88
N GLU A 126 -18.67 -9.54 -18.79
CA GLU A 126 -19.20 -8.66 -17.75
C GLU A 126 -19.22 -9.36 -16.38
N LYS A 127 -19.09 -8.57 -15.31
CA LYS A 127 -19.02 -9.07 -13.94
C LYS A 127 -20.24 -9.92 -13.55
N GLU A 128 -21.42 -9.48 -13.90
CA GLU A 128 -22.69 -10.16 -13.60
C GLU A 128 -22.73 -11.55 -14.25
N LYS A 129 -22.30 -11.62 -15.50
CA LYS A 129 -22.23 -12.88 -16.25
C LYS A 129 -21.19 -13.82 -15.64
N ALA A 130 -20.00 -13.31 -15.30
CA ALA A 130 -18.95 -14.09 -14.62
C ALA A 130 -19.43 -14.69 -13.30
N LEU A 131 -20.12 -13.89 -12.48
CA LEU A 131 -20.67 -14.35 -11.21
C LEU A 131 -21.73 -15.44 -11.40
N GLN A 132 -22.58 -15.32 -12.42
CA GLN A 132 -23.58 -16.34 -12.72
C GLN A 132 -22.93 -17.65 -13.17
N GLU A 133 -21.95 -17.58 -14.08
CA GLU A 133 -21.20 -18.76 -14.54
C GLU A 133 -20.48 -19.45 -13.38
N CYS A 134 -19.85 -18.70 -12.45
CA CYS A 134 -19.25 -19.26 -11.25
C CYS A 134 -20.26 -19.98 -10.36
N LYS A 135 -21.44 -19.39 -10.13
CA LYS A 135 -22.52 -20.02 -9.36
C LYS A 135 -22.98 -21.33 -10.00
N ASP A 136 -23.18 -21.33 -11.31
CA ASP A 136 -23.63 -22.50 -12.07
C ASP A 136 -22.58 -23.63 -12.00
N LEU A 137 -21.29 -23.30 -12.09
CA LEU A 137 -20.19 -24.24 -11.92
C LEU A 137 -20.16 -24.85 -10.52
N ILE A 138 -20.24 -24.03 -9.47
CA ILE A 138 -20.27 -24.49 -8.08
C ILE A 138 -21.49 -25.41 -7.85
N GLN A 139 -22.65 -25.02 -8.34
CA GLN A 139 -23.87 -25.84 -8.22
C GLN A 139 -23.76 -27.17 -8.98
N LYS A 140 -23.15 -27.15 -10.16
CA LYS A 140 -22.97 -28.34 -11.00
C LYS A 140 -22.02 -29.37 -10.34
N TYR A 141 -20.93 -28.90 -9.75
CA TYR A 141 -19.90 -29.78 -9.23
C TYR A 141 -20.00 -30.02 -7.71
N LYS A 142 -20.76 -29.21 -6.98
CA LYS A 142 -21.03 -29.37 -5.52
C LYS A 142 -19.88 -30.03 -4.74
N ASN A 143 -20.02 -31.32 -4.42
CA ASN A 143 -19.09 -32.08 -3.58
C ASN A 143 -17.73 -32.36 -4.24
N ASN A 144 -17.59 -32.07 -5.54
CA ASN A 144 -16.33 -32.22 -6.28
C ASN A 144 -15.62 -30.88 -6.47
N THR A 145 -16.01 -29.84 -5.73
CA THR A 145 -15.40 -28.52 -5.77
C THR A 145 -14.39 -28.41 -4.64
N THR A 146 -13.17 -27.98 -4.95
CA THR A 146 -12.14 -27.62 -3.97
C THR A 146 -11.88 -26.14 -4.05
N ILE A 147 -11.97 -25.44 -2.92
CA ILE A 147 -11.67 -24.02 -2.83
C ILE A 147 -10.28 -23.86 -2.21
N LEU A 148 -9.40 -23.19 -2.93
CA LEU A 148 -8.08 -22.80 -2.43
C LEU A 148 -8.16 -21.36 -1.90
N ILE A 149 -7.83 -21.21 -0.63
CA ILE A 149 -7.87 -19.92 0.07
C ILE A 149 -6.43 -19.50 0.37
N ASP A 150 -6.10 -18.27 0.01
CA ASP A 150 -4.83 -17.64 0.37
C ASP A 150 -4.94 -17.02 1.78
N ALA A 151 -3.81 -16.98 2.50
CA ALA A 151 -3.70 -16.33 3.81
C ALA A 151 -3.85 -14.81 3.76
N ASN A 152 -3.91 -14.21 2.58
CA ASN A 152 -4.09 -12.77 2.38
C ASN A 152 -5.57 -12.33 2.36
N LEU A 153 -6.53 -13.26 2.45
CA LEU A 153 -7.94 -12.92 2.57
C LEU A 153 -8.27 -12.38 3.96
N TYR A 154 -9.21 -11.45 4.03
CA TYR A 154 -9.79 -11.01 5.30
C TYR A 154 -10.71 -12.08 5.88
N ASN A 155 -10.85 -12.08 7.21
CA ASN A 155 -11.72 -13.04 7.90
C ASN A 155 -13.17 -12.99 7.37
N GLU A 156 -13.67 -11.79 7.07
CA GLU A 156 -15.01 -11.59 6.52
C GLU A 156 -15.17 -12.20 5.12
N GLU A 157 -14.09 -12.25 4.34
CA GLU A 157 -14.11 -12.91 3.02
C GLU A 157 -14.09 -14.43 3.15
N ILE A 158 -13.40 -14.95 4.17
CA ILE A 158 -13.34 -16.40 4.47
C ILE A 158 -14.69 -16.89 5.01
N ASP A 159 -15.37 -16.12 5.84
CA ASP A 159 -16.66 -16.48 6.42
C ASP A 159 -17.81 -16.58 5.40
N VAL A 160 -17.62 -16.04 4.20
CA VAL A 160 -18.63 -16.06 3.11
C VAL A 160 -18.46 -17.26 2.18
N ILE A 161 -17.33 -17.97 2.22
CA ILE A 161 -17.01 -19.12 1.38
C ILE A 161 -17.55 -20.42 2.01
#